data_5207bb705d37defcf41a5f5f3bfb5eca
#
_entry.id   5207bb705d37defcf41a5f5f3bfb5eca
#
_cell.length_a   1.000
_cell.length_b   1.000
_cell.length_c   1.000
_cell.angle_alpha   90.00
_cell.angle_beta   90.00
_cell.angle_gamma   90.00
#
_symmetry.space_group_name_H-M   'P 1'
#
loop_
_entity.id
_entity.type
_entity.pdbx_description
1 polymer ?
#
loop_
_entity_poly.entity_id
_entity_poly.type
_entity_poly.pdbx_seq_one_letter_code
_entity_poly.pdbx_strand_id
1 'polypeptide(L)'
;MKTIHLGWIVAILLCSQPAVFAQSSPRKAGAKKTSETAASFAFEPLDNWKAAVLAGDKTALMGFYTINPAARAKTPQGETLDPGEEPAFWSSLKPAGLHRLDIMVLEAKTLQPGVMALVLRIEADLKTSAGENSTIVSAAQVWVQKLGEWKIVSTQRGDLVAKKARRLPEPAKPNIQLYPPPEEAQTEISSALAAAAKDHKRVLLVFGGNWCYDCHVLDTTFRSKAFAPLVNANYHVIHINVGNYDVNLDLADKYQIPLKKGVPSLAILDPDGKLIVSQKQGEFESTARIGPEDVLEFLKKWKPQRGS
;
A
#
# COMPACT_ATOMS: atom_id res chain seq x y z
N MET A 1 -18.91 43.04 16.77
CA MET A 1 -18.23 42.31 15.73
C MET A 1 -17.52 41.10 16.39
N LYS A 2 -18.11 39.91 16.24
CA LYS A 2 -17.58 38.68 16.87
C LYS A 2 -16.82 37.89 15.80
N THR A 3 -15.53 37.80 15.96
CA THR A 3 -14.63 36.97 15.17
C THR A 3 -14.85 35.49 15.53
N ILE A 4 -15.27 34.70 14.55
CA ILE A 4 -15.43 33.25 14.69
C ILE A 4 -14.11 32.64 14.28
N HIS A 5 -13.39 32.08 15.25
CA HIS A 5 -12.25 31.22 15.04
C HIS A 5 -12.75 29.87 14.54
N LEU A 6 -12.41 29.53 13.30
CA LEU A 6 -12.60 28.19 12.74
C LEU A 6 -11.28 27.40 12.86
N GLY A 7 -11.02 26.91 14.05
CA GLY A 7 -10.08 25.85 14.29
C GLY A 7 -10.83 24.58 14.62
N TRP A 8 -10.26 23.42 14.24
CA TRP A 8 -10.69 22.08 14.67
C TRP A 8 -11.51 21.30 13.64
N ILE A 9 -11.32 20.12 13.38
CA ILE A 9 -10.88 18.82 13.95
C ILE A 9 -11.19 17.76 12.90
N VAL A 10 -10.31 16.86 12.62
CA VAL A 10 -10.68 15.49 12.31
C VAL A 10 -10.55 14.73 13.61
N ALA A 11 -11.60 14.71 14.39
CA ALA A 11 -11.80 13.78 15.49
C ALA A 11 -12.97 12.87 15.11
N ILE A 12 -12.70 11.59 15.08
CA ILE A 12 -13.70 10.54 14.90
C ILE A 12 -14.56 10.50 16.16
N LEU A 13 -15.87 10.81 16.01
CA LEU A 13 -16.86 10.61 17.06
C LEU A 13 -17.59 9.30 16.79
N LEU A 14 -17.31 8.32 17.64
CA LEU A 14 -18.16 7.16 17.88
C LEU A 14 -19.42 7.64 18.62
N CYS A 15 -20.57 7.55 18.00
CA CYS A 15 -21.87 7.64 18.67
C CYS A 15 -22.52 6.27 18.70
N SER A 16 -22.55 5.69 19.88
CA SER A 16 -23.38 4.56 20.26
C SER A 16 -24.83 4.95 20.35
N GLN A 17 -25.73 4.22 19.70
CA GLN A 17 -27.16 4.23 20.02
C GLN A 17 -27.71 2.81 20.10
N PRO A 18 -28.70 2.54 20.96
CA PRO A 18 -29.08 1.19 21.35
C PRO A 18 -30.11 0.55 20.42
N ALA A 19 -30.06 -0.78 20.42
CA ALA A 19 -30.91 -1.70 19.68
C ALA A 19 -32.40 -1.57 20.02
N VAL A 20 -33.23 -1.64 18.98
CA VAL A 20 -34.62 -2.10 19.09
C VAL A 20 -34.77 -3.38 18.27
N PHE A 21 -35.12 -4.45 18.98
CA PHE A 21 -35.42 -5.75 18.40
C PHE A 21 -36.69 -5.73 17.54
N ALA A 22 -36.61 -6.26 16.32
CA ALA A 22 -37.74 -6.85 15.63
C ALA A 22 -37.28 -8.08 14.87
N GLN A 23 -37.74 -9.23 15.30
CA GLN A 23 -37.55 -10.54 14.66
C GLN A 23 -38.43 -10.63 13.41
N SER A 24 -37.89 -11.09 12.28
CA SER A 24 -38.60 -11.90 11.29
C SER A 24 -37.62 -12.73 10.49
N SER A 25 -37.88 -14.03 10.45
CA SER A 25 -37.09 -15.10 9.83
C SER A 25 -37.23 -15.19 8.30
N PRO A 26 -36.53 -16.11 7.61
CA PRO A 26 -35.73 -15.80 6.43
C PRO A 26 -36.42 -16.21 5.11
N ARG A 27 -36.18 -15.48 4.05
CA ARG A 27 -36.41 -15.95 2.68
C ARG A 27 -35.07 -16.09 1.96
N LYS A 28 -34.72 -17.33 1.62
CA LYS A 28 -33.69 -17.68 0.65
C LYS A 28 -33.99 -17.02 -0.70
N ALA A 29 -33.12 -16.17 -1.15
CA ALA A 29 -33.06 -15.78 -2.55
C ALA A 29 -31.58 -15.88 -2.98
N GLY A 30 -31.36 -16.72 -4.00
CA GLY A 30 -30.05 -16.99 -4.58
C GLY A 30 -29.45 -15.72 -5.15
N ALA A 31 -28.35 -15.28 -4.58
CA ALA A 31 -27.54 -14.20 -5.13
C ALA A 31 -26.73 -14.76 -6.31
N LYS A 32 -27.14 -14.39 -7.52
CA LYS A 32 -26.36 -14.51 -8.73
C LYS A 32 -25.08 -13.67 -8.53
N LYS A 33 -23.92 -14.32 -8.45
CA LYS A 33 -22.61 -13.63 -8.50
C LYS A 33 -22.46 -13.01 -9.88
N THR A 34 -22.81 -11.76 -10.02
CA THR A 34 -22.34 -10.92 -11.12
C THR A 34 -20.88 -10.60 -10.83
N SER A 35 -19.98 -11.11 -11.66
CA SER A 35 -18.59 -10.66 -11.70
C SER A 35 -18.60 -9.20 -12.18
N GLU A 36 -18.55 -8.25 -11.26
CA GLU A 36 -18.23 -6.87 -11.61
C GLU A 36 -16.78 -6.84 -12.08
N THR A 37 -16.62 -6.67 -13.38
CA THR A 37 -15.37 -6.26 -14.00
C THR A 37 -15.00 -4.94 -13.33
N ALA A 38 -13.88 -4.89 -12.57
CA ALA A 38 -13.39 -3.68 -11.95
C ALA A 38 -13.24 -2.61 -13.04
N ALA A 39 -14.16 -1.65 -13.06
CA ALA A 39 -14.06 -0.47 -13.89
C ALA A 39 -12.75 0.22 -13.54
N SER A 40 -11.94 0.57 -14.54
CA SER A 40 -10.74 1.37 -14.34
C SER A 40 -11.17 2.67 -13.66
N PHE A 41 -10.64 2.95 -12.47
CA PHE A 41 -10.92 4.21 -11.78
C PHE A 41 -10.46 5.34 -12.69
N ALA A 42 -11.42 6.17 -13.12
CA ALA A 42 -11.17 7.34 -13.96
C ALA A 42 -11.38 8.59 -13.11
N PHE A 43 -10.36 9.42 -13.03
CA PHE A 43 -10.43 10.70 -12.32
C PHE A 43 -9.65 11.73 -13.14
N GLU A 44 -10.35 12.42 -14.04
CA GLU A 44 -9.78 13.40 -14.98
C GLU A 44 -8.82 14.42 -14.33
N PRO A 45 -9.08 14.95 -13.10
CA PRO A 45 -8.14 15.85 -12.45
C PRO A 45 -6.75 15.24 -12.21
N LEU A 46 -6.67 13.93 -11.94
CA LEU A 46 -5.40 13.23 -11.79
C LEU A 46 -4.67 13.08 -13.14
N ASP A 47 -5.41 12.83 -14.22
CA ASP A 47 -4.84 12.75 -15.56
C ASP A 47 -4.29 14.10 -16.01
N ASN A 48 -4.98 15.19 -15.71
CA ASN A 48 -4.53 16.56 -15.98
C ASN A 48 -3.29 16.92 -15.13
N TRP A 49 -3.26 16.51 -13.87
CA TRP A 49 -2.09 16.66 -13.01
C TRP A 49 -0.89 15.88 -13.56
N LYS A 50 -1.09 14.63 -13.98
CA LYS A 50 -0.08 13.80 -14.65
C LYS A 50 0.50 14.50 -15.90
N ALA A 51 -0.35 15.07 -16.73
CA ALA A 51 0.07 15.80 -17.93
C ALA A 51 0.95 17.01 -17.58
N ALA A 52 0.60 17.77 -16.53
CA ALA A 52 1.41 18.89 -16.06
C ALA A 52 2.77 18.45 -15.51
N VAL A 53 2.85 17.31 -14.81
CA VAL A 53 4.13 16.72 -14.39
C VAL A 53 5.01 16.34 -15.59
N LEU A 54 4.44 15.66 -16.58
CA LEU A 54 5.16 15.27 -17.81
C LEU A 54 5.64 16.48 -18.60
N ALA A 55 4.88 17.58 -18.59
CA ALA A 55 5.28 18.84 -19.21
C ALA A 55 6.37 19.59 -18.41
N GLY A 56 6.50 19.30 -17.11
CA GLY A 56 7.34 20.06 -16.18
C GLY A 56 6.79 21.47 -15.91
N ASP A 57 5.48 21.66 -16.13
CA ASP A 57 4.82 22.96 -16.00
C ASP A 57 4.52 23.25 -14.53
N LYS A 58 5.46 23.93 -13.86
CA LYS A 58 5.31 24.33 -12.45
C LYS A 58 4.07 25.19 -12.22
N THR A 59 3.74 26.09 -13.17
CA THR A 59 2.59 27.01 -13.03
C THR A 59 1.27 26.22 -13.08
N ALA A 60 1.13 25.33 -14.04
CA ALA A 60 -0.03 24.43 -14.11
C ALA A 60 -0.11 23.56 -12.86
N LEU A 61 1.02 23.00 -12.41
CA LEU A 61 1.06 22.19 -11.19
C LEU A 61 0.61 22.96 -9.94
N MET A 62 1.08 24.20 -9.78
CA MET A 62 0.63 25.06 -8.67
C MET A 62 -0.89 25.28 -8.71
N GLY A 63 -1.47 25.33 -9.91
CA GLY A 63 -2.92 25.47 -10.10
C GLY A 63 -3.74 24.31 -9.52
N PHE A 64 -3.16 23.13 -9.34
CA PHE A 64 -3.86 22.02 -8.70
C PHE A 64 -3.91 22.08 -7.17
N TYR A 65 -3.12 22.93 -6.52
CA TYR A 65 -3.07 23.03 -5.08
C TYR A 65 -3.90 24.21 -4.56
N THR A 66 -4.54 24.04 -3.39
CA THR A 66 -5.27 25.16 -2.76
C THR A 66 -4.28 26.19 -2.23
N ILE A 67 -4.67 27.48 -2.35
CA ILE A 67 -3.85 28.61 -1.89
C ILE A 67 -4.40 29.15 -0.57
N ASN A 68 -5.72 29.19 -0.42
CA ASN A 68 -6.38 29.71 0.78
C ASN A 68 -7.52 28.77 1.26
N PRO A 69 -7.32 28.01 2.37
CA PRO A 69 -6.01 27.79 3.01
C PRO A 69 -5.03 27.10 2.06
N ALA A 70 -3.74 27.29 2.26
CA ALA A 70 -2.70 26.65 1.48
C ALA A 70 -2.76 25.13 1.67
N ALA A 71 -2.50 24.40 0.59
CA ALA A 71 -2.41 22.93 0.62
C ALA A 71 -1.32 22.49 1.60
N ARG A 72 -1.60 21.45 2.37
CA ARG A 72 -0.62 20.83 3.27
C ARG A 72 0.15 19.77 2.53
N ALA A 73 1.40 20.04 2.22
CA ALA A 73 2.32 19.06 1.65
C ALA A 73 3.33 18.60 2.72
N LYS A 74 3.69 17.31 2.67
CA LYS A 74 4.65 16.72 3.60
C LYS A 74 5.73 15.94 2.86
N THR A 75 6.95 16.00 3.41
CA THR A 75 8.07 15.15 3.00
C THR A 75 7.82 13.68 3.34
N PRO A 76 8.65 12.75 2.82
CA PRO A 76 8.63 11.35 3.25
C PRO A 76 8.78 11.18 4.78
N GLN A 77 9.53 12.06 5.42
CA GLN A 77 9.77 12.06 6.87
C GLN A 77 8.64 12.71 7.67
N GLY A 78 7.61 13.27 6.97
CA GLY A 78 6.45 13.90 7.59
C GLY A 78 6.62 15.39 7.90
N GLU A 79 7.74 16.01 7.51
CA GLU A 79 7.96 17.45 7.65
C GLU A 79 7.02 18.22 6.71
N THR A 80 6.52 19.35 7.18
CA THR A 80 5.66 20.21 6.36
C THR A 80 6.50 21.02 5.38
N LEU A 81 6.11 20.96 4.11
CA LEU A 81 6.73 21.74 3.02
C LEU A 81 6.09 23.12 2.90
N ASP A 82 6.88 24.09 2.45
CA ASP A 82 6.36 25.40 2.07
C ASP A 82 5.47 25.31 0.83
N PRO A 83 4.47 26.23 0.70
CA PRO A 83 3.65 26.29 -0.48
C PRO A 83 4.49 26.43 -1.76
N GLY A 84 4.26 25.54 -2.71
CA GLY A 84 5.01 25.52 -3.98
C GLY A 84 6.21 24.59 -4.04
N GLU A 85 6.70 24.04 -2.92
CA GLU A 85 7.80 23.07 -2.94
C GLU A 85 7.37 21.73 -3.54
N GLU A 86 6.18 21.25 -3.22
CA GLU A 86 5.66 20.02 -3.82
C GLU A 86 5.43 20.14 -5.33
N PRO A 87 4.76 21.18 -5.87
CA PRO A 87 4.74 21.46 -7.31
C PRO A 87 6.13 21.60 -7.92
N ALA A 88 7.09 22.24 -7.23
CA ALA A 88 8.46 22.37 -7.69
C ALA A 88 9.17 21.02 -7.81
N PHE A 89 8.98 20.13 -6.82
CA PHE A 89 9.51 18.76 -6.90
C PHE A 89 9.01 18.04 -8.15
N TRP A 90 7.69 18.01 -8.39
CA TRP A 90 7.13 17.31 -9.54
C TRP A 90 7.56 17.92 -10.87
N SER A 91 7.63 19.25 -10.97
CA SER A 91 8.10 19.92 -12.20
C SER A 91 9.59 19.69 -12.46
N SER A 92 10.40 19.47 -11.41
CA SER A 92 11.85 19.24 -11.53
C SER A 92 12.20 17.90 -12.19
N LEU A 93 11.27 16.96 -12.24
CA LEU A 93 11.49 15.67 -12.89
C LEU A 93 11.68 15.83 -14.42
N LYS A 94 11.04 16.82 -15.04
CA LYS A 94 11.19 17.08 -16.48
C LYS A 94 12.61 17.44 -16.88
N PRO A 95 13.27 18.47 -16.32
CA PRO A 95 14.67 18.77 -16.60
C PRO A 95 15.62 17.64 -16.13
N ALA A 96 15.21 16.81 -15.16
CA ALA A 96 15.95 15.61 -14.79
C ALA A 96 15.84 14.46 -15.81
N GLY A 97 15.10 14.64 -16.89
CA GLY A 97 15.00 13.68 -18.00
C GLY A 97 13.71 12.86 -18.02
N LEU A 98 12.68 13.25 -17.26
CA LEU A 98 11.39 12.55 -17.27
C LEU A 98 10.81 12.49 -18.69
N HIS A 99 10.55 11.28 -19.18
CA HIS A 99 9.92 11.05 -20.48
C HIS A 99 8.68 10.14 -20.39
N ARG A 100 8.53 9.38 -19.32
CA ARG A 100 7.35 8.55 -19.05
C ARG A 100 6.96 8.66 -17.59
N LEU A 101 5.65 8.71 -17.32
CA LEU A 101 5.07 8.73 -15.98
C LEU A 101 3.83 7.83 -15.97
N ASP A 102 3.86 6.78 -15.19
CA ASP A 102 2.71 5.91 -14.99
C ASP A 102 2.18 6.07 -13.57
N ILE A 103 0.87 6.21 -13.45
CA ILE A 103 0.20 6.34 -12.15
C ILE A 103 -0.77 5.17 -12.00
N MET A 104 -0.57 4.40 -10.94
CA MET A 104 -1.50 3.38 -10.49
C MET A 104 -2.22 3.89 -9.24
N VAL A 105 -3.54 3.96 -9.30
CA VAL A 105 -4.36 4.27 -8.14
C VAL A 105 -4.54 2.98 -7.34
N LEU A 106 -3.93 2.92 -6.16
CA LEU A 106 -3.99 1.77 -5.27
C LEU A 106 -5.28 1.79 -4.45
N GLU A 107 -5.68 2.97 -4.02
CA GLU A 107 -6.92 3.20 -3.29
C GLU A 107 -7.54 4.52 -3.72
N ALA A 108 -8.85 4.54 -3.90
CA ALA A 108 -9.65 5.73 -4.11
C ALA A 108 -10.86 5.70 -3.18
N LYS A 109 -11.01 6.71 -2.34
CA LYS A 109 -12.10 6.78 -1.37
C LYS A 109 -12.76 8.15 -1.41
N THR A 110 -14.06 8.17 -1.69
CA THR A 110 -14.88 9.37 -1.49
C THR A 110 -15.13 9.52 0.00
N LEU A 111 -14.55 10.54 0.62
CA LEU A 111 -14.71 10.82 2.05
C LEU A 111 -16.05 11.50 2.33
N GLN A 112 -16.46 12.39 1.44
CA GLN A 112 -17.77 13.04 1.40
C GLN A 112 -17.98 13.62 -0.01
N PRO A 113 -19.19 14.06 -0.39
CA PRO A 113 -19.43 14.70 -1.69
C PRO A 113 -18.41 15.82 -1.96
N GLY A 114 -17.72 15.75 -3.10
CA GLY A 114 -16.67 16.70 -3.47
C GLY A 114 -15.34 16.56 -2.72
N VAL A 115 -15.11 15.46 -1.99
CA VAL A 115 -13.82 15.17 -1.34
C VAL A 115 -13.37 13.73 -1.65
N MET A 116 -12.21 13.61 -2.29
CA MET A 116 -11.62 12.34 -2.71
C MET A 116 -10.23 12.16 -2.08
N ALA A 117 -9.99 11.01 -1.46
CA ALA A 117 -8.68 10.58 -1.04
C ALA A 117 -8.14 9.53 -2.02
N LEU A 118 -6.89 9.67 -2.42
CA LEU A 118 -6.18 8.77 -3.33
C LEU A 118 -4.89 8.29 -2.69
N VAL A 119 -4.60 7.00 -2.83
CA VAL A 119 -3.27 6.43 -2.61
C VAL A 119 -2.73 6.01 -3.97
N LEU A 120 -1.56 6.52 -4.32
CA LEU A 120 -0.97 6.41 -5.64
C LEU A 120 0.38 5.70 -5.57
N ARG A 121 0.65 4.87 -6.56
CA ARG A 121 1.99 4.45 -6.93
C ARG A 121 2.33 5.10 -8.27
N ILE A 122 3.39 5.86 -8.28
CA ILE A 122 3.83 6.64 -9.44
C ILE A 122 5.18 6.09 -9.89
N GLU A 123 5.28 5.68 -11.14
CA GLU A 123 6.53 5.23 -11.77
C GLU A 123 6.97 6.30 -12.76
N ALA A 124 8.20 6.79 -12.59
CA ALA A 124 8.81 7.82 -13.43
C ALA A 124 10.05 7.25 -14.10
N ASP A 125 10.06 7.25 -15.43
CA ASP A 125 11.22 6.86 -16.23
C ASP A 125 11.98 8.12 -16.64
N LEU A 126 13.25 8.18 -16.21
CA LEU A 126 14.14 9.31 -16.48
C LEU A 126 15.27 8.86 -17.41
N LYS A 127 15.48 9.62 -18.49
CA LYS A 127 16.59 9.41 -19.42
C LYS A 127 17.65 10.47 -19.17
N THR A 128 18.82 10.02 -18.74
CA THR A 128 19.99 10.87 -18.45
C THR A 128 21.15 10.50 -19.37
N SER A 129 22.24 11.24 -19.33
CA SER A 129 23.49 10.89 -20.03
C SER A 129 24.10 9.57 -19.55
N ALA A 130 23.78 9.15 -18.32
CA ALA A 130 24.23 7.86 -17.74
C ALA A 130 23.34 6.68 -18.14
N GLY A 131 22.22 6.91 -18.83
CA GLY A 131 21.25 5.88 -19.23
C GLY A 131 19.83 6.16 -18.78
N GLU A 132 18.98 5.16 -18.95
CA GLU A 132 17.58 5.21 -18.55
C GLU A 132 17.41 4.57 -17.17
N ASN A 133 16.73 5.28 -16.26
CA ASN A 133 16.45 4.84 -14.89
C ASN A 133 14.97 4.98 -14.59
N SER A 134 14.38 3.95 -14.04
CA SER A 134 13.01 3.99 -13.49
C SER A 134 13.06 4.24 -12.00
N THR A 135 12.23 5.14 -11.53
CA THR A 135 12.02 5.41 -10.10
C THR A 135 10.56 5.23 -9.72
N ILE A 136 10.33 4.86 -8.49
CA ILE A 136 8.99 4.73 -7.92
C ILE A 136 8.85 5.70 -6.77
N VAL A 137 7.68 6.33 -6.69
CA VAL A 137 7.27 7.12 -5.53
C VAL A 137 5.82 6.78 -5.18
N SER A 138 5.55 6.56 -3.90
CA SER A 138 4.18 6.48 -3.39
C SER A 138 3.71 7.87 -3.00
N ALA A 139 2.43 8.18 -3.20
CA ALA A 139 1.84 9.43 -2.77
C ALA A 139 0.42 9.21 -2.24
N ALA A 140 0.07 9.91 -1.17
CA ALA A 140 -1.30 10.05 -0.70
C ALA A 140 -1.75 11.48 -0.99
N GLN A 141 -2.94 11.65 -1.60
CA GLN A 141 -3.48 12.94 -1.96
C GLN A 141 -4.94 13.06 -1.51
N VAL A 142 -5.31 14.22 -0.99
CA VAL A 142 -6.71 14.57 -0.74
C VAL A 142 -7.10 15.70 -1.66
N TRP A 143 -8.11 15.44 -2.47
CA TRP A 143 -8.67 16.37 -3.43
C TRP A 143 -10.01 16.89 -2.96
N VAL A 144 -10.28 18.17 -3.17
CA VAL A 144 -11.59 18.80 -2.91
C VAL A 144 -12.10 19.52 -4.14
N GLN A 145 -13.41 19.45 -4.37
CA GLN A 145 -14.06 20.20 -5.42
C GLN A 145 -14.47 21.59 -4.88
N LYS A 146 -13.93 22.65 -5.46
CA LYS A 146 -14.26 24.04 -5.14
C LYS A 146 -14.64 24.77 -6.44
N LEU A 147 -15.84 25.36 -6.47
CA LEU A 147 -16.34 26.11 -7.62
C LEU A 147 -16.26 25.31 -8.95
N GLY A 148 -16.52 24.01 -8.88
CA GLY A 148 -16.45 23.11 -10.03
C GLY A 148 -15.05 22.55 -10.34
N GLU A 149 -13.99 23.10 -9.76
CA GLU A 149 -12.62 22.64 -9.96
C GLU A 149 -12.12 21.75 -8.83
N TRP A 150 -11.36 20.71 -9.16
CA TRP A 150 -10.69 19.85 -8.19
C TRP A 150 -9.31 20.39 -7.83
N LYS A 151 -9.05 20.51 -6.51
CA LYS A 151 -7.78 21.01 -5.95
C LYS A 151 -7.26 20.06 -4.89
N ILE A 152 -5.95 19.90 -4.82
CA ILE A 152 -5.27 19.16 -3.75
C ILE A 152 -5.21 20.06 -2.51
N VAL A 153 -5.76 19.58 -1.39
CA VAL A 153 -5.70 20.26 -0.08
C VAL A 153 -4.66 19.62 0.84
N SER A 154 -4.30 18.39 0.58
CA SER A 154 -3.26 17.69 1.34
C SER A 154 -2.57 16.67 0.46
N THR A 155 -1.26 16.54 0.60
CA THR A 155 -0.47 15.51 -0.05
C THR A 155 0.70 15.10 0.85
N GLN A 156 1.08 13.84 0.75
CA GLN A 156 2.33 13.33 1.29
C GLN A 156 2.91 12.34 0.28
N ARG A 157 4.15 12.52 -0.10
CA ARG A 157 4.87 11.58 -0.95
C ARG A 157 5.91 10.80 -0.14
N GLY A 158 6.22 9.60 -0.61
CA GLY A 158 7.36 8.82 -0.16
C GLY A 158 8.66 9.26 -0.84
N ASP A 159 9.74 8.56 -0.54
CA ASP A 159 11.02 8.74 -1.23
C ASP A 159 10.97 8.27 -2.67
N LEU A 160 11.82 8.85 -3.52
CA LEU A 160 12.10 8.31 -4.85
C LEU A 160 12.98 7.06 -4.69
N VAL A 161 12.47 5.91 -5.09
CA VAL A 161 13.16 4.63 -5.01
C VAL A 161 13.56 4.17 -6.41
N ALA A 162 14.85 4.03 -6.66
CA ALA A 162 15.34 3.45 -7.91
C ALA A 162 14.90 1.99 -8.04
N LYS A 163 14.32 1.62 -9.19
CA LYS A 163 13.97 0.23 -9.49
C LYS A 163 15.23 -0.60 -9.78
N LYS A 164 15.33 -1.79 -9.20
CA LYS A 164 16.37 -2.76 -9.59
C LYS A 164 16.18 -3.25 -11.01
N ALA A 165 17.27 -3.48 -11.73
CA ALA A 165 17.24 -3.97 -13.11
C ALA A 165 16.62 -5.38 -13.19
N ARG A 166 16.88 -6.27 -12.22
CA ARG A 166 16.19 -7.57 -12.08
C ARG A 166 15.03 -7.37 -11.09
N ARG A 167 13.82 -7.42 -11.61
CA ARG A 167 12.60 -7.11 -10.85
C ARG A 167 11.86 -8.35 -10.42
N LEU A 168 11.15 -8.24 -9.32
CA LEU A 168 10.10 -9.17 -8.97
C LEU A 168 8.94 -9.06 -9.97
N PRO A 169 8.18 -10.15 -10.23
CA PRO A 169 7.01 -10.10 -11.10
C PRO A 169 5.94 -9.22 -10.48
N GLU A 170 5.48 -8.24 -11.25
CA GLU A 170 4.43 -7.32 -10.83
C GLU A 170 3.04 -7.88 -11.17
N PRO A 171 2.03 -7.72 -10.32
CA PRO A 171 0.68 -8.14 -10.63
C PRO A 171 0.08 -7.27 -11.72
N ALA A 172 -0.61 -7.86 -12.68
CA ALA A 172 -1.36 -7.11 -13.70
C ALA A 172 -2.47 -6.24 -13.07
N LYS A 173 -3.05 -6.73 -11.97
CA LYS A 173 -3.99 -6.00 -11.11
C LYS A 173 -3.74 -6.41 -9.65
N PRO A 174 -3.74 -5.46 -8.70
CA PRO A 174 -3.70 -5.78 -7.28
C PRO A 174 -4.93 -6.61 -6.87
N ASN A 175 -4.73 -7.62 -6.04
CA ASN A 175 -5.82 -8.39 -5.44
C ASN A 175 -6.34 -7.68 -4.20
N ILE A 176 -7.43 -6.93 -4.33
CA ILE A 176 -8.03 -6.17 -3.21
C ILE A 176 -8.55 -7.04 -2.05
N GLN A 177 -8.49 -8.37 -2.19
CA GLN A 177 -8.87 -9.34 -1.16
C GLN A 177 -7.68 -10.24 -0.77
N LEU A 178 -6.45 -9.78 -0.99
CA LEU A 178 -5.24 -10.52 -0.63
C LEU A 178 -5.13 -10.72 0.88
N TYR A 179 -5.47 -9.68 1.62
CA TYR A 179 -5.48 -9.66 3.07
C TYR A 179 -6.89 -9.83 3.58
N PRO A 180 -7.17 -10.90 4.37
CA PRO A 180 -8.49 -11.16 4.94
C PRO A 180 -8.87 -10.09 5.99
N PRO A 181 -10.12 -10.13 6.48
CA PRO A 181 -10.54 -9.29 7.60
C PRO A 181 -9.58 -9.41 8.79
N PRO A 182 -9.24 -8.30 9.47
CA PRO A 182 -8.23 -8.31 10.53
C PRO A 182 -8.53 -9.29 11.68
N GLU A 183 -9.79 -9.50 11.99
CA GLU A 183 -10.29 -10.40 13.04
C GLU A 183 -10.01 -11.89 12.77
N GLU A 184 -9.73 -12.26 11.53
CA GLU A 184 -9.44 -13.65 11.12
C GLU A 184 -7.98 -14.03 11.39
N ALA A 185 -7.09 -13.07 11.59
CA ALA A 185 -5.64 -13.28 11.63
C ALA A 185 -5.21 -14.36 12.65
N GLN A 186 -5.73 -14.32 13.89
CA GLN A 186 -5.38 -15.28 14.91
C GLN A 186 -5.87 -16.71 14.58
N THR A 187 -7.05 -16.82 13.97
CA THR A 187 -7.63 -18.10 13.54
C THR A 187 -6.82 -18.69 12.38
N GLU A 188 -6.41 -17.87 11.41
CA GLU A 188 -5.58 -18.31 10.30
C GLU A 188 -4.20 -18.76 10.75
N ILE A 189 -3.54 -18.01 11.66
CA ILE A 189 -2.27 -18.43 12.26
C ILE A 189 -2.43 -19.78 12.95
N SER A 190 -3.46 -19.95 13.78
CA SER A 190 -3.69 -21.20 14.51
C SER A 190 -3.92 -22.38 13.57
N SER A 191 -4.69 -22.17 12.52
CA SER A 191 -4.96 -23.18 11.48
C SER A 191 -3.70 -23.56 10.72
N ALA A 192 -2.87 -22.57 10.36
CA ALA A 192 -1.60 -22.80 9.69
C ALA A 192 -0.60 -23.56 10.55
N LEU A 193 -0.52 -23.25 11.86
CA LEU A 193 0.32 -23.99 12.80
C LEU A 193 -0.13 -25.43 12.95
N ALA A 194 -1.45 -25.67 13.04
CA ALA A 194 -1.98 -27.03 13.10
C ALA A 194 -1.70 -27.84 11.82
N ALA A 195 -1.67 -27.19 10.65
CA ALA A 195 -1.25 -27.81 9.40
C ALA A 195 0.27 -28.06 9.37
N ALA A 196 1.05 -27.06 9.79
CA ALA A 196 2.51 -27.13 9.86
C ALA A 196 3.01 -28.26 10.78
N ALA A 197 2.33 -28.50 11.91
CA ALA A 197 2.63 -29.61 12.81
C ALA A 197 2.44 -30.98 12.16
N LYS A 198 1.55 -31.09 11.15
CA LYS A 198 1.28 -32.35 10.43
C LYS A 198 2.24 -32.61 9.27
N ASP A 199 2.59 -31.55 8.51
CA ASP A 199 3.38 -31.68 7.30
C ASP A 199 4.82 -31.14 7.43
N HIS A 200 5.20 -30.73 8.64
CA HIS A 200 6.55 -30.27 9.01
C HIS A 200 7.03 -29.05 8.20
N LYS A 201 6.11 -28.26 7.69
CA LYS A 201 6.41 -26.94 7.09
C LYS A 201 6.52 -25.86 8.14
N ARG A 202 7.01 -24.69 7.73
CA ARG A 202 7.01 -23.49 8.54
C ARG A 202 5.79 -22.61 8.22
N VAL A 203 5.44 -21.71 9.13
CA VAL A 203 4.44 -20.69 8.84
C VAL A 203 5.16 -19.40 8.49
N LEU A 204 4.86 -18.85 7.32
CA LEU A 204 5.37 -17.57 6.85
C LEU A 204 4.26 -16.52 7.00
N LEU A 205 4.42 -15.63 7.97
CA LEU A 205 3.52 -14.50 8.17
C LEU A 205 3.96 -13.34 7.29
N VAL A 206 3.02 -12.74 6.55
CA VAL A 206 3.23 -11.59 5.69
C VAL A 206 2.33 -10.47 6.19
N PHE A 207 2.90 -9.53 6.92
CA PHE A 207 2.18 -8.36 7.41
C PHE A 207 2.05 -7.31 6.31
N GLY A 208 0.83 -6.77 6.13
CA GLY A 208 0.55 -5.81 5.07
C GLY A 208 -0.93 -5.41 5.01
N GLY A 209 -1.36 -4.91 3.87
CA GLY A 209 -2.75 -4.52 3.63
C GLY A 209 -3.10 -4.53 2.15
N ASN A 210 -4.40 -4.53 1.86
CA ASN A 210 -4.89 -4.57 0.48
C ASN A 210 -4.51 -3.33 -0.35
N TRP A 211 -4.17 -2.23 0.30
CA TRP A 211 -3.66 -1.01 -0.31
C TRP A 211 -2.16 -1.07 -0.65
N CYS A 212 -1.42 -2.05 -0.10
CA CYS A 212 0.04 -2.13 -0.21
C CYS A 212 0.45 -2.79 -1.54
N TYR A 213 0.91 -2.00 -2.50
CA TYR A 213 1.34 -2.53 -3.79
C TYR A 213 2.51 -3.51 -3.67
N ASP A 214 3.53 -3.19 -2.87
CA ASP A 214 4.69 -4.05 -2.66
C ASP A 214 4.29 -5.41 -2.05
N CYS A 215 3.22 -5.45 -1.25
CA CYS A 215 2.66 -6.69 -0.72
C CYS A 215 2.08 -7.58 -1.85
N HIS A 216 1.42 -6.97 -2.83
CA HIS A 216 0.90 -7.69 -4.00
C HIS A 216 2.03 -8.20 -4.91
N VAL A 217 3.10 -7.42 -5.08
CA VAL A 217 4.30 -7.85 -5.82
C VAL A 217 4.93 -9.05 -5.15
N LEU A 218 5.06 -9.04 -3.82
CA LEU A 218 5.64 -10.16 -3.08
C LEU A 218 4.75 -11.41 -3.15
N ASP A 219 3.44 -11.29 -3.00
CA ASP A 219 2.51 -12.41 -3.18
C ASP A 219 2.57 -12.98 -4.61
N THR A 220 2.57 -12.11 -5.62
CA THR A 220 2.74 -12.50 -7.02
C THR A 220 4.05 -13.26 -7.22
N THR A 221 5.12 -12.83 -6.56
CA THR A 221 6.41 -13.52 -6.57
C THR A 221 6.29 -14.92 -5.98
N PHE A 222 5.69 -15.06 -4.79
CA PHE A 222 5.51 -16.37 -4.14
C PHE A 222 4.69 -17.34 -4.98
N ARG A 223 3.69 -16.86 -5.73
CA ARG A 223 2.85 -17.66 -6.61
C ARG A 223 3.45 -17.91 -8.00
N SER A 224 4.52 -17.21 -8.35
CA SER A 224 5.15 -17.35 -9.67
C SER A 224 5.74 -18.76 -9.87
N LYS A 225 5.81 -19.18 -11.13
CA LYS A 225 6.34 -20.51 -11.51
C LYS A 225 7.74 -20.80 -10.95
N ALA A 226 8.54 -19.76 -10.76
CA ALA A 226 9.89 -19.87 -10.24
C ALA A 226 9.95 -20.11 -8.72
N PHE A 227 8.97 -19.58 -7.96
CA PHE A 227 8.99 -19.59 -6.50
C PHE A 227 7.97 -20.56 -5.87
N ALA A 228 6.82 -20.77 -6.51
CA ALA A 228 5.74 -21.60 -5.97
C ALA A 228 6.18 -22.99 -5.53
N PRO A 229 7.06 -23.73 -6.25
CA PRO A 229 7.52 -25.05 -5.79
C PRO A 229 8.27 -24.97 -4.45
N LEU A 230 9.13 -23.95 -4.26
CA LEU A 230 9.86 -23.75 -3.00
C LEU A 230 8.92 -23.33 -1.87
N VAL A 231 8.03 -22.37 -2.14
CA VAL A 231 7.08 -21.85 -1.14
C VAL A 231 6.13 -22.97 -0.71
N ASN A 232 5.46 -23.63 -1.64
CA ASN A 232 4.47 -24.67 -1.35
C ASN A 232 5.07 -25.89 -0.65
N ALA A 233 6.32 -26.23 -0.93
CA ALA A 233 7.00 -27.37 -0.29
C ALA A 233 7.43 -27.07 1.16
N ASN A 234 7.57 -25.80 1.56
CA ASN A 234 8.23 -25.46 2.82
C ASN A 234 7.43 -24.54 3.73
N TYR A 235 6.36 -23.88 3.23
CA TYR A 235 5.67 -22.84 3.99
C TYR A 235 4.15 -22.91 3.86
N HIS A 236 3.46 -22.59 4.94
CA HIS A 236 2.10 -22.09 4.95
C HIS A 236 2.18 -20.57 5.01
N VAL A 237 1.75 -19.88 3.95
CA VAL A 237 1.80 -18.41 3.85
C VAL A 237 0.50 -17.84 4.37
N ILE A 238 0.57 -16.94 5.36
CA ILE A 238 -0.56 -16.27 5.98
C ILE A 238 -0.39 -14.77 5.86
N HIS A 239 -1.40 -14.10 5.33
CA HIS A 239 -1.43 -12.65 5.18
C HIS A 239 -2.10 -12.00 6.39
N ILE A 240 -1.36 -11.18 7.13
CA ILE A 240 -1.84 -10.48 8.32
C ILE A 240 -2.17 -9.04 7.97
N ASN A 241 -3.45 -8.72 7.99
CA ASN A 241 -3.94 -7.37 7.69
C ASN A 241 -3.60 -6.42 8.83
N VAL A 242 -2.87 -5.35 8.54
CA VAL A 242 -2.50 -4.31 9.52
C VAL A 242 -3.38 -3.05 9.41
N GLY A 243 -4.48 -3.11 8.61
CA GLY A 243 -5.32 -1.94 8.36
C GLY A 243 -4.51 -0.79 7.78
N ASN A 244 -4.66 0.39 8.34
CA ASN A 244 -3.81 1.55 8.09
C ASN A 244 -2.74 1.69 9.18
N TYR A 245 -2.12 0.60 9.57
CA TYR A 245 -1.20 0.49 10.73
C TYR A 245 -1.91 0.66 12.08
N ASP A 246 -3.16 0.24 12.17
CA ASP A 246 -4.05 0.45 13.33
C ASP A 246 -4.71 -0.83 13.87
N VAL A 247 -4.52 -1.98 13.20
CA VAL A 247 -5.04 -3.28 13.65
C VAL A 247 -3.96 -4.34 13.68
N ASN A 248 -4.17 -5.44 14.44
CA ASN A 248 -3.21 -6.53 14.64
C ASN A 248 -1.83 -6.06 15.15
N LEU A 249 -1.79 -4.96 15.90
CA LEU A 249 -0.55 -4.40 16.46
C LEU A 249 0.06 -5.32 17.51
N ASP A 250 -0.78 -6.02 18.26
CA ASP A 250 -0.39 -7.05 19.23
C ASP A 250 0.33 -8.24 18.55
N LEU A 251 -0.13 -8.65 17.37
CA LEU A 251 0.53 -9.68 16.56
C LEU A 251 1.86 -9.15 16.00
N ALA A 252 1.89 -7.91 15.57
CA ALA A 252 3.12 -7.28 15.08
C ALA A 252 4.18 -7.22 16.21
N ASP A 253 3.78 -6.82 17.41
CA ASP A 253 4.67 -6.79 18.59
C ASP A 253 5.12 -8.19 18.97
N LYS A 254 4.20 -9.15 19.07
CA LYS A 254 4.50 -10.55 19.37
C LYS A 254 5.55 -11.15 18.44
N TYR A 255 5.45 -10.88 17.14
CA TYR A 255 6.36 -11.41 16.14
C TYR A 255 7.48 -10.44 15.75
N GLN A 256 7.67 -9.36 16.51
CA GLN A 256 8.75 -8.38 16.36
C GLN A 256 8.80 -7.74 14.98
N ILE A 257 7.62 -7.42 14.43
CA ILE A 257 7.46 -6.78 13.14
C ILE A 257 7.65 -5.25 13.25
N PRO A 258 8.59 -4.66 12.50
CA PRO A 258 8.88 -3.24 12.57
C PRO A 258 7.92 -2.42 11.70
N LEU A 259 6.61 -2.38 12.04
CA LEU A 259 5.59 -1.68 11.23
C LEU A 259 5.95 -0.23 10.89
N LYS A 260 6.72 0.44 11.77
CA LYS A 260 7.22 1.82 11.52
C LYS A 260 8.17 1.92 10.34
N LYS A 261 8.76 0.81 9.90
CA LYS A 261 9.63 0.77 8.72
C LYS A 261 8.88 0.49 7.44
N GLY A 262 7.65 0.02 7.54
CA GLY A 262 6.78 -0.24 6.39
C GLY A 262 6.37 -1.70 6.25
N VAL A 263 5.60 -1.97 5.17
CA VAL A 263 5.12 -3.29 4.76
C VAL A 263 5.34 -3.48 3.26
N PRO A 264 5.52 -4.74 2.78
CA PRO A 264 5.38 -6.01 3.49
C PRO A 264 6.51 -6.24 4.50
N SER A 265 6.17 -6.86 5.62
CA SER A 265 7.13 -7.29 6.61
C SER A 265 6.88 -8.75 7.00
N LEU A 266 7.94 -9.54 7.11
CA LEU A 266 7.84 -11.00 7.20
C LEU A 266 8.28 -11.51 8.57
N ALA A 267 7.60 -12.56 9.03
CA ALA A 267 8.07 -13.41 10.12
C ALA A 267 7.92 -14.88 9.75
N ILE A 268 8.82 -15.73 10.23
CA ILE A 268 8.74 -17.17 10.05
C ILE A 268 8.65 -17.83 11.43
N LEU A 269 7.65 -18.70 11.55
CA LEU A 269 7.43 -19.51 12.74
C LEU A 269 7.76 -20.97 12.41
N ASP A 270 8.24 -21.71 13.41
CA ASP A 270 8.28 -23.16 13.33
C ASP A 270 6.91 -23.80 13.63
N PRO A 271 6.74 -25.11 13.50
CA PRO A 271 5.44 -25.75 13.64
C PRO A 271 4.80 -25.63 15.03
N ASP A 272 5.56 -25.36 16.07
CA ASP A 272 5.06 -25.12 17.43
C ASP A 272 4.75 -23.63 17.72
N GLY A 273 4.89 -22.75 16.71
CA GLY A 273 4.55 -21.34 16.79
C GLY A 273 5.66 -20.44 17.31
N LYS A 274 6.85 -20.98 17.53
CA LYS A 274 8.01 -20.18 17.95
C LYS A 274 8.53 -19.34 16.80
N LEU A 275 8.79 -18.06 17.08
CA LEU A 275 9.42 -17.16 16.12
C LEU A 275 10.84 -17.59 15.83
N ILE A 276 11.12 -17.89 14.55
CA ILE A 276 12.48 -18.22 14.06
C ILE A 276 13.19 -16.95 13.62
N VAL A 277 12.51 -16.12 12.82
CA VAL A 277 13.07 -14.87 12.30
C VAL A 277 11.93 -13.89 12.00
N SER A 278 12.22 -12.61 12.22
CA SER A 278 11.43 -11.50 11.68
C SER A 278 12.36 -10.51 10.99
N GLN A 279 11.82 -9.76 10.06
CA GLN A 279 12.56 -8.75 9.32
C GLN A 279 12.62 -7.43 10.09
N LYS A 280 13.54 -7.36 11.05
CA LYS A 280 13.67 -6.23 11.99
C LYS A 280 14.14 -4.92 11.34
N GLN A 281 14.70 -4.98 10.15
CA GLN A 281 15.22 -3.80 9.45
C GLN A 281 14.30 -3.30 8.31
N GLY A 282 13.16 -3.97 8.07
CA GLY A 282 12.26 -3.64 6.99
C GLY A 282 12.86 -4.00 5.63
N GLU A 283 13.47 -5.17 5.51
CA GLU A 283 14.24 -5.58 4.32
C GLU A 283 13.37 -5.75 3.07
N PHE A 284 12.06 -5.97 3.25
CA PHE A 284 11.13 -6.24 2.15
C PHE A 284 10.09 -5.14 1.91
N GLU A 285 10.11 -4.06 2.70
CA GLU A 285 9.09 -2.98 2.66
C GLU A 285 9.02 -2.26 1.30
N SER A 286 10.06 -2.40 0.48
CA SER A 286 10.09 -1.87 -0.88
C SER A 286 10.62 -2.91 -1.85
N THR A 287 9.71 -3.51 -2.62
CA THR A 287 10.04 -4.51 -3.65
C THR A 287 10.82 -3.90 -4.82
N ALA A 288 10.87 -2.58 -4.94
CA ALA A 288 11.74 -1.90 -5.90
C ALA A 288 13.24 -2.03 -5.56
N ARG A 289 13.57 -2.24 -4.27
CA ARG A 289 14.96 -2.36 -3.78
C ARG A 289 15.49 -3.78 -3.77
N ILE A 290 14.63 -4.79 -3.94
CA ILE A 290 14.98 -6.21 -3.89
C ILE A 290 14.78 -6.89 -5.24
N GLY A 291 15.55 -7.95 -5.48
CA GLY A 291 15.43 -8.80 -6.67
C GLY A 291 14.94 -10.20 -6.32
N PRO A 292 14.71 -11.05 -7.35
CA PRO A 292 14.33 -12.44 -7.14
C PRO A 292 15.32 -13.22 -6.28
N GLU A 293 16.61 -12.91 -6.39
CA GLU A 293 17.69 -13.53 -5.62
C GLU A 293 17.55 -13.26 -4.12
N ASP A 294 17.18 -12.03 -3.71
CA ASP A 294 17.03 -11.66 -2.30
C ASP A 294 15.88 -12.46 -1.65
N VAL A 295 14.74 -12.58 -2.35
CA VAL A 295 13.59 -13.37 -1.90
C VAL A 295 13.93 -14.87 -1.86
N LEU A 296 14.64 -15.36 -2.89
CA LEU A 296 15.02 -16.78 -2.99
C LEU A 296 16.00 -17.17 -1.88
N GLU A 297 16.98 -16.30 -1.59
CA GLU A 297 17.95 -16.52 -0.51
C GLU A 297 17.24 -16.57 0.84
N PHE A 298 16.36 -15.63 1.12
CA PHE A 298 15.56 -15.60 2.34
C PHE A 298 14.75 -16.89 2.51
N LEU A 299 14.00 -17.30 1.50
CA LEU A 299 13.19 -18.51 1.56
C LEU A 299 14.04 -19.78 1.71
N LYS A 300 15.20 -19.89 1.02
CA LYS A 300 16.10 -21.03 1.14
C LYS A 300 16.77 -21.11 2.51
N LYS A 301 17.17 -19.98 3.06
CA LYS A 301 17.83 -19.89 4.36
C LYS A 301 16.93 -20.35 5.50
N TRP A 302 15.65 -19.98 5.42
CA TRP A 302 14.69 -20.19 6.49
C TRP A 302 13.67 -21.31 6.23
N LYS A 303 13.89 -22.17 5.25
CA LYS A 303 13.07 -23.38 5.06
C LYS A 303 13.32 -24.40 6.17
N PRO A 304 12.40 -25.35 6.42
CA PRO A 304 12.64 -26.45 7.34
C PRO A 304 13.92 -27.22 6.95
N GLN A 305 14.75 -27.54 7.93
CA GLN A 305 15.81 -28.51 7.72
C GLN A 305 15.16 -29.90 7.77
N ARG A 306 15.06 -30.57 6.63
CA ARG A 306 14.67 -31.98 6.63
C ARG A 306 15.83 -32.73 7.24
N GLY A 307 15.60 -33.43 8.35
CA GLY A 307 16.58 -34.32 8.92
C GLY A 307 17.05 -35.31 7.84
N SER A 308 18.34 -35.40 7.68
CA SER A 308 19.01 -36.41 6.85
C SER A 308 18.73 -37.81 7.37
#